data_5a9807e78ef57a5ee373defe90ceeb33
#
_entry.id   5a9807e78ef57a5ee373defe90ceeb33
#
_cell.length_a   1.000
_cell.length_b   1.000
_cell.length_c   1.000
_cell.angle_alpha   90.00
_cell.angle_beta   90.00
_cell.angle_gamma   90.00
#
_symmetry.space_group_name_H-M   'P 1'
#
loop_
_entity.id
_entity.type
_entity.pdbx_description
1 polymer ?
#
loop_
_entity_poly.entity_id
_entity_poly.type
_entity_poly.pdbx_seq_one_letter_code
_entity_poly.pdbx_strand_id
1 'polypeptide(L)'
;MDAQTFKEWQDPEINAVNRAPMHTNFFAYESTEAATEAVKEKSANFMTLNGIWKFRWVKDSDARPTDFWKIGYNDKGWDDLPIPAMWELNGYDVPLYSGVGFDWKLWKGWCKNNPPVVPVENNHVGSYRREIIVPSDWKGKDIIAHFGSVSSNIYLWVNGKFVGYSEDSKLEAEFNLTSYLKPGQKNLIAFQVFRWCDGSYLEDQDFFRYHGVARDCYLYSRNKKRIEDLRVTPD
;
A
#
# COMPACT_ATOMS: atom_id res chain seq x y z
N MET A 1 -4.50 -25.77 -7.83
CA MET A 1 -4.73 -24.36 -7.38
C MET A 1 -4.31 -23.50 -8.54
N ASP A 2 -5.28 -22.91 -9.20
CA ASP A 2 -5.02 -22.01 -10.32
C ASP A 2 -4.12 -20.87 -9.86
N ALA A 3 -3.16 -20.50 -10.69
CA ALA A 3 -2.28 -19.38 -10.41
C ALA A 3 -3.16 -18.12 -10.32
N GLN A 4 -3.20 -17.50 -9.15
CA GLN A 4 -3.93 -16.26 -8.94
C GLN A 4 -3.37 -15.21 -9.91
N THR A 5 -4.19 -14.73 -10.80
CA THR A 5 -3.74 -13.92 -11.95
C THR A 5 -3.57 -12.45 -11.63
N PHE A 6 -3.82 -11.98 -10.41
CA PHE A 6 -3.65 -10.58 -9.97
C PHE A 6 -3.98 -9.56 -11.07
N LYS A 7 -5.25 -9.51 -11.47
CA LYS A 7 -5.76 -8.65 -12.55
C LYS A 7 -6.70 -7.56 -12.06
N GLU A 8 -6.86 -7.44 -10.76
CA GLU A 8 -7.77 -6.50 -10.10
C GLU A 8 -7.52 -5.06 -10.57
N TRP A 9 -6.27 -4.70 -10.88
CA TRP A 9 -5.87 -3.39 -11.39
C TRP A 9 -6.44 -3.02 -12.79
N GLN A 10 -7.12 -3.95 -13.45
CA GLN A 10 -7.81 -3.79 -14.74
C GLN A 10 -9.29 -4.17 -14.65
N ASP A 11 -9.82 -4.39 -13.47
CA ASP A 11 -11.20 -4.86 -13.26
C ASP A 11 -12.00 -3.85 -12.44
N PRO A 12 -12.80 -2.99 -13.09
CA PRO A 12 -13.53 -1.92 -12.41
C PRO A 12 -14.62 -2.39 -11.44
N GLU A 13 -14.89 -3.70 -11.40
CA GLU A 13 -15.79 -4.28 -10.40
C GLU A 13 -15.07 -4.58 -9.08
N ILE A 14 -13.72 -4.51 -9.05
CA ILE A 14 -12.90 -4.89 -7.90
C ILE A 14 -11.97 -3.74 -7.49
N ASN A 15 -12.44 -2.81 -6.69
CA ASN A 15 -11.61 -1.74 -6.14
C ASN A 15 -10.90 -2.10 -4.83
N ALA A 16 -11.26 -3.20 -4.20
CA ALA A 16 -10.64 -3.68 -2.98
C ALA A 16 -10.88 -5.19 -2.75
N VAL A 17 -9.86 -5.87 -2.20
CA VAL A 17 -9.95 -7.23 -1.69
C VAL A 17 -9.43 -7.22 -0.26
N ASN A 18 -10.24 -7.65 0.71
CA ASN A 18 -9.89 -7.71 2.14
C ASN A 18 -9.41 -6.38 2.75
N ARG A 19 -9.61 -5.25 2.10
CA ARG A 19 -9.42 -3.96 2.71
C ARG A 19 -10.46 -3.77 3.81
N ALA A 20 -10.03 -3.29 4.98
CA ALA A 20 -10.95 -2.94 6.05
C ALA A 20 -11.92 -1.82 5.60
N PRO A 21 -13.15 -1.78 6.14
CA PRO A 21 -14.06 -0.67 5.92
C PRO A 21 -13.40 0.66 6.31
N MET A 22 -13.66 1.70 5.52
CA MET A 22 -13.21 3.06 5.87
C MET A 22 -13.91 3.51 7.16
N HIS A 23 -13.17 4.17 8.03
CA HIS A 23 -13.66 4.70 9.31
C HIS A 23 -12.99 6.03 9.61
N THR A 24 -13.50 6.75 10.61
CA THR A 24 -12.87 7.96 11.12
C THR A 24 -11.43 7.67 11.56
N ASN A 25 -10.49 8.50 11.11
CA ASN A 25 -9.09 8.32 11.48
C ASN A 25 -8.88 8.72 12.95
N PHE A 26 -8.52 7.74 13.77
CA PHE A 26 -8.11 7.93 15.16
C PHE A 26 -7.14 6.85 15.58
N PHE A 27 -6.36 7.12 16.63
CA PHE A 27 -5.44 6.16 17.22
C PHE A 27 -5.87 5.85 18.68
N ALA A 28 -5.98 4.55 19.01
CA ALA A 28 -6.34 4.09 20.33
C ALA A 28 -5.09 3.85 21.18
N TYR A 29 -4.88 4.73 22.17
CA TYR A 29 -3.77 4.66 23.09
C TYR A 29 -4.04 3.71 24.26
N GLU A 30 -2.99 3.26 24.92
CA GLU A 30 -3.03 2.35 26.06
C GLU A 30 -3.45 3.03 27.38
N SER A 31 -3.37 4.36 27.47
CA SER A 31 -3.79 5.13 28.64
C SER A 31 -4.28 6.53 28.28
N THR A 32 -4.94 7.18 29.23
CA THR A 32 -5.41 8.56 29.08
C THR A 32 -4.23 9.54 28.94
N GLU A 33 -3.14 9.29 29.66
CA GLU A 33 -1.92 10.11 29.62
C GLU A 33 -1.30 10.04 28.23
N ALA A 34 -1.14 8.84 27.66
CA ALA A 34 -0.64 8.65 26.30
C ALA A 34 -1.56 9.30 25.26
N ALA A 35 -2.88 9.20 25.44
CA ALA A 35 -3.85 9.86 24.58
C ALA A 35 -3.78 11.39 24.64
N THR A 36 -3.46 11.94 25.82
CA THR A 36 -3.29 13.39 26.01
C THR A 36 -2.02 13.91 25.35
N GLU A 37 -0.94 13.13 25.32
CA GLU A 37 0.27 13.46 24.57
C GLU A 37 0.01 13.43 23.05
N ALA A 38 -0.90 12.59 22.58
CA ALA A 38 -1.29 12.41 21.18
C ALA A 38 -0.13 12.07 20.21
N VAL A 39 0.91 11.37 20.70
CA VAL A 39 2.08 10.94 19.92
C VAL A 39 2.01 9.44 19.72
N LYS A 40 1.40 9.01 18.61
CA LYS A 40 1.18 7.58 18.31
C LYS A 40 2.46 6.75 18.24
N GLU A 41 3.57 7.37 17.83
CA GLU A 41 4.89 6.74 17.72
C GLU A 41 5.48 6.30 19.06
N LYS A 42 5.00 6.85 20.18
CA LYS A 42 5.38 6.46 21.55
C LYS A 42 4.53 5.35 22.11
N SER A 43 3.40 5.04 21.48
CA SER A 43 2.48 4.02 21.97
C SER A 43 3.06 2.61 21.82
N ALA A 44 2.88 1.77 22.82
CA ALA A 44 3.19 0.34 22.73
C ALA A 44 2.33 -0.41 21.72
N ASN A 45 1.26 0.22 21.25
CA ASN A 45 0.38 -0.33 20.20
C ASN A 45 0.79 0.08 18.78
N PHE A 46 1.90 0.81 18.61
CA PHE A 46 2.39 1.32 17.32
C PHE A 46 3.71 0.69 16.90
N MET A 47 3.86 0.41 15.63
CA MET A 47 5.13 -0.01 15.01
C MET A 47 5.23 0.58 13.60
N THR A 48 6.22 1.43 13.37
CA THR A 48 6.43 2.02 12.04
C THR A 48 6.83 0.99 10.99
N LEU A 49 6.29 1.11 9.79
CA LEU A 49 6.76 0.46 8.57
C LEU A 49 7.59 1.40 7.70
N ASN A 50 7.71 2.67 8.08
CA ASN A 50 8.60 3.61 7.42
C ASN A 50 10.07 3.16 7.54
N GLY A 51 10.88 3.56 6.58
CA GLY A 51 12.29 3.23 6.51
C GLY A 51 12.64 2.44 5.26
N ILE A 52 13.78 1.78 5.26
CA ILE A 52 14.34 1.16 4.07
C ILE A 52 13.66 -0.16 3.74
N TRP A 53 13.30 -0.32 2.46
CA TRP A 53 12.74 -1.52 1.86
C TRP A 53 13.60 -1.97 0.68
N LYS A 54 13.71 -3.27 0.47
CA LYS A 54 14.19 -3.80 -0.82
C LYS A 54 13.19 -3.43 -1.89
N PHE A 55 13.66 -2.87 -3.00
CA PHE A 55 12.84 -2.30 -4.04
C PHE A 55 13.27 -2.75 -5.43
N ARG A 56 12.29 -3.13 -6.24
CA ARG A 56 12.48 -3.42 -7.67
C ARG A 56 11.47 -2.66 -8.49
N TRP A 57 11.96 -1.76 -9.31
CA TRP A 57 11.15 -1.04 -10.27
C TRP A 57 11.28 -1.65 -11.66
N VAL A 58 10.17 -1.70 -12.39
CA VAL A 58 10.14 -2.09 -13.81
C VAL A 58 9.28 -1.11 -14.59
N LYS A 59 9.62 -0.92 -15.85
CA LYS A 59 8.96 0.05 -16.72
C LYS A 59 7.59 -0.42 -17.21
N ASP A 60 7.46 -1.71 -17.49
CA ASP A 60 6.24 -2.28 -18.05
C ASP A 60 5.65 -3.32 -17.08
N SER A 61 4.34 -3.32 -16.92
CA SER A 61 3.68 -4.16 -15.94
C SER A 61 3.90 -5.66 -16.17
N ASP A 62 4.10 -6.08 -17.41
CA ASP A 62 4.37 -7.49 -17.75
C ASP A 62 5.78 -7.95 -17.34
N ALA A 63 6.71 -7.00 -17.14
CA ALA A 63 8.08 -7.30 -16.70
C ALA A 63 8.21 -7.43 -15.16
N ARG A 64 7.10 -7.25 -14.40
CA ARG A 64 7.13 -7.30 -12.94
C ARG A 64 7.47 -8.69 -12.43
N PRO A 65 8.16 -8.80 -11.29
CA PRO A 65 8.33 -10.09 -10.64
C PRO A 65 6.98 -10.62 -10.14
N THR A 66 6.66 -11.87 -10.44
CA THR A 66 5.37 -12.51 -10.16
C THR A 66 5.39 -13.51 -9.02
N ASP A 67 6.51 -13.60 -8.32
CA ASP A 67 6.71 -14.53 -7.20
C ASP A 67 7.58 -13.95 -6.06
N PHE A 68 7.82 -12.64 -6.12
CA PHE A 68 8.70 -11.93 -5.20
C PHE A 68 8.23 -11.96 -3.74
N TRP A 69 6.97 -12.24 -3.48
CA TRP A 69 6.40 -12.37 -2.13
C TRP A 69 6.75 -13.69 -1.44
N LYS A 70 7.32 -14.65 -2.15
CA LYS A 70 7.68 -15.96 -1.58
C LYS A 70 8.79 -15.82 -0.54
N ILE A 71 8.66 -16.60 0.54
CA ILE A 71 9.75 -16.75 1.51
C ILE A 71 10.92 -17.42 0.78
N GLY A 72 12.13 -16.87 0.94
CA GLY A 72 13.33 -17.37 0.27
C GLY A 72 13.55 -16.87 -1.16
N TYR A 73 12.68 -15.99 -1.68
CA TYR A 73 12.96 -15.29 -2.93
C TYR A 73 14.29 -14.53 -2.82
N ASN A 74 15.11 -14.61 -3.86
CA ASN A 74 16.40 -13.93 -3.90
C ASN A 74 16.24 -12.48 -4.38
N ASP A 75 16.24 -11.54 -3.45
CA ASP A 75 16.20 -10.11 -3.69
C ASP A 75 17.58 -9.43 -3.64
N LYS A 76 18.69 -10.22 -3.73
CA LYS A 76 20.02 -9.68 -3.91
C LYS A 76 20.10 -8.91 -5.22
N GLY A 77 20.60 -7.68 -5.15
CA GLY A 77 20.65 -6.79 -6.30
C GLY A 77 19.36 -5.98 -6.53
N TRP A 78 18.39 -6.07 -5.65
CA TRP A 78 17.34 -5.08 -5.55
C TRP A 78 17.89 -3.82 -4.89
N ASP A 79 17.37 -2.68 -5.30
CA ASP A 79 17.71 -1.39 -4.69
C ASP A 79 17.18 -1.29 -3.26
N ASP A 80 17.62 -0.28 -2.56
CA ASP A 80 17.09 0.13 -1.28
C ASP A 80 16.35 1.45 -1.45
N LEU A 81 15.04 1.46 -1.16
CA LEU A 81 14.20 2.66 -1.22
C LEU A 81 13.59 2.94 0.16
N PRO A 82 13.73 4.15 0.70
CA PRO A 82 12.99 4.54 1.90
C PRO A 82 11.50 4.69 1.56
N ILE A 83 10.61 4.37 2.51
CA ILE A 83 9.21 4.80 2.47
C ILE A 83 8.91 5.66 3.71
N PRO A 84 8.04 6.68 3.60
CA PRO A 84 7.37 7.16 2.38
C PRO A 84 8.33 7.68 1.31
N ALA A 85 8.09 7.34 0.05
CA ALA A 85 8.81 7.89 -1.09
C ALA A 85 8.00 7.76 -2.39
N MET A 86 8.11 8.77 -3.22
CA MET A 86 7.58 8.75 -4.58
C MET A 86 8.72 8.40 -5.54
N TRP A 87 8.44 7.53 -6.52
CA TRP A 87 9.45 7.00 -7.45
C TRP A 87 10.17 8.09 -8.22
N GLU A 88 9.42 9.06 -8.72
CA GLU A 88 9.88 10.14 -9.58
C GLU A 88 10.87 11.06 -8.84
N LEU A 89 10.74 11.18 -7.53
CA LEU A 89 11.65 11.97 -6.69
C LEU A 89 12.88 11.18 -6.24
N ASN A 90 12.93 9.88 -6.57
CA ASN A 90 14.02 8.98 -6.20
C ASN A 90 14.74 8.36 -7.41
N GLY A 91 14.53 8.92 -8.62
CA GLY A 91 15.28 8.57 -9.82
C GLY A 91 14.76 7.35 -10.60
N TYR A 92 13.55 6.86 -10.31
CA TYR A 92 12.96 5.70 -11.01
C TYR A 92 11.98 6.05 -12.14
N ASP A 93 11.60 7.30 -12.22
CA ASP A 93 10.77 7.86 -13.29
C ASP A 93 11.03 9.36 -13.37
N VAL A 94 10.27 10.07 -14.19
CA VAL A 94 10.34 11.52 -14.30
C VAL A 94 9.09 12.16 -13.71
N PRO A 95 9.26 13.27 -12.96
CA PRO A 95 8.12 14.05 -12.51
C PRO A 95 7.28 14.51 -13.70
N LEU A 96 5.98 14.24 -13.64
CA LEU A 96 5.05 14.57 -14.70
C LEU A 96 3.95 15.48 -14.15
N TYR A 97 3.64 16.54 -14.89
CA TYR A 97 2.46 17.36 -14.70
C TYR A 97 1.56 17.26 -15.92
N SER A 98 0.31 16.91 -15.70
CA SER A 98 -0.72 16.89 -16.74
C SER A 98 -1.98 17.57 -16.18
N GLY A 99 -2.24 18.80 -16.64
CA GLY A 99 -3.40 19.58 -16.20
C GLY A 99 -4.71 19.13 -16.81
N VAL A 100 -4.67 18.42 -17.94
CA VAL A 100 -5.87 17.97 -18.65
C VAL A 100 -5.69 16.55 -19.17
N GLY A 101 -6.54 15.65 -18.70
CA GLY A 101 -6.62 14.26 -19.13
C GLY A 101 -5.52 13.37 -18.54
N PHE A 102 -5.65 12.10 -18.81
CA PHE A 102 -4.82 11.05 -18.21
C PHE A 102 -3.37 11.11 -18.69
N ASP A 103 -2.42 10.81 -17.82
CA ASP A 103 -0.99 10.91 -18.11
C ASP A 103 -0.52 9.95 -19.22
N TRP A 104 -1.18 8.83 -19.46
CA TRP A 104 -0.84 7.96 -20.61
C TRP A 104 -1.11 8.60 -21.98
N LYS A 105 -1.86 9.69 -22.08
CA LYS A 105 -2.00 10.46 -23.32
C LYS A 105 -0.69 11.03 -23.83
N LEU A 106 0.26 11.24 -22.96
CA LEU A 106 1.57 11.78 -23.31
C LEU A 106 2.48 10.74 -23.98
N TRP A 107 2.09 9.46 -23.93
CA TRP A 107 2.83 8.36 -24.55
C TRP A 107 2.30 8.06 -25.95
N LYS A 108 3.19 8.08 -26.94
CA LYS A 108 2.83 7.74 -28.32
C LYS A 108 2.15 6.37 -28.41
N GLY A 109 0.96 6.34 -28.97
CA GLY A 109 0.17 5.13 -29.16
C GLY A 109 -1.05 5.02 -28.25
N TRP A 110 -1.09 5.73 -27.12
CA TRP A 110 -2.20 5.74 -26.19
C TRP A 110 -2.95 7.07 -26.19
N CYS A 111 -3.43 7.46 -27.37
CA CYS A 111 -4.18 8.72 -27.53
C CYS A 111 -5.68 8.59 -27.26
N LYS A 112 -6.20 7.39 -27.06
CA LYS A 112 -7.63 7.16 -26.87
C LYS A 112 -7.92 6.72 -25.45
N ASN A 113 -8.75 7.47 -24.75
CA ASN A 113 -9.38 7.00 -23.54
C ASN A 113 -10.35 5.88 -23.92
N ASN A 114 -10.19 4.76 -23.30
CA ASN A 114 -11.05 3.59 -23.48
C ASN A 114 -11.34 2.96 -22.11
N PRO A 115 -12.03 3.67 -21.21
CA PRO A 115 -12.36 3.12 -19.90
C PRO A 115 -13.07 1.77 -20.02
N PRO A 116 -12.74 0.78 -19.19
CA PRO A 116 -11.80 0.82 -18.07
C PRO A 116 -10.37 0.38 -18.42
N VAL A 117 -10.02 0.27 -19.70
CA VAL A 117 -8.74 -0.29 -20.13
C VAL A 117 -7.58 0.62 -19.79
N VAL A 118 -6.61 0.09 -19.06
CA VAL A 118 -5.36 0.77 -18.69
C VAL A 118 -4.19 0.23 -19.48
N PRO A 119 -3.19 1.07 -19.82
CA PRO A 119 -1.99 0.60 -20.51
C PRO A 119 -1.23 -0.47 -19.73
N VAL A 120 -0.64 -1.41 -20.45
CA VAL A 120 0.36 -2.35 -19.95
C VAL A 120 1.77 -1.77 -20.15
N GLU A 121 2.02 -1.21 -21.34
CA GLU A 121 3.26 -0.50 -21.66
C GLU A 121 3.36 0.80 -20.86
N ASN A 122 4.56 1.10 -20.36
CA ASN A 122 4.85 2.25 -19.50
C ASN A 122 3.98 2.32 -18.22
N ASN A 123 3.29 1.25 -17.89
CA ASN A 123 2.64 1.09 -16.60
C ASN A 123 3.68 0.55 -15.61
N HIS A 124 4.41 1.44 -15.01
CA HIS A 124 5.52 1.14 -14.12
C HIS A 124 5.05 0.38 -12.89
N VAL A 125 5.87 -0.53 -12.42
CA VAL A 125 5.54 -1.32 -11.22
C VAL A 125 6.71 -1.30 -10.24
N GLY A 126 6.41 -0.91 -9.01
CA GLY A 126 7.32 -1.02 -7.87
C GLY A 126 6.97 -2.23 -7.00
N SER A 127 7.94 -3.10 -6.76
CA SER A 127 7.82 -4.25 -5.87
C SER A 127 8.68 -4.04 -4.65
N TYR A 128 8.11 -4.22 -3.46
CA TYR A 128 8.73 -3.92 -2.17
C TYR A 128 8.78 -5.16 -1.30
N ARG A 129 9.88 -5.33 -0.56
CA ARG A 129 10.06 -6.43 0.40
C ARG A 129 10.77 -5.95 1.65
N ARG A 130 10.31 -6.40 2.82
CA ARG A 130 10.99 -6.14 4.09
C ARG A 130 10.69 -7.21 5.11
N GLU A 131 11.72 -7.66 5.83
CA GLU A 131 11.56 -8.46 7.04
C GLU A 131 11.39 -7.55 8.26
N ILE A 132 10.43 -7.89 9.10
CA ILE A 132 10.15 -7.18 10.35
C ILE A 132 9.99 -8.17 11.50
N ILE A 133 10.15 -7.70 12.74
CA ILE A 133 9.81 -8.45 13.95
C ILE A 133 8.69 -7.68 14.65
N VAL A 134 7.51 -8.29 14.68
CA VAL A 134 6.35 -7.73 15.37
C VAL A 134 6.49 -7.95 16.87
N PRO A 135 6.15 -6.97 17.74
CA PRO A 135 6.24 -7.12 19.18
C PRO A 135 5.53 -8.38 19.69
N SER A 136 6.17 -9.10 20.60
CA SER A 136 5.65 -10.38 21.13
C SER A 136 4.40 -10.22 21.99
N ASP A 137 4.24 -9.07 22.65
CA ASP A 137 3.11 -8.69 23.47
C ASP A 137 1.85 -8.31 22.69
N TRP A 138 1.96 -8.26 21.33
CA TRP A 138 0.81 -8.14 20.44
C TRP A 138 0.09 -9.47 20.20
N LYS A 139 0.63 -10.57 20.73
CA LYS A 139 -0.02 -11.87 20.67
C LYS A 139 -1.43 -11.84 21.28
N GLY A 140 -2.42 -12.27 20.51
CA GLY A 140 -3.83 -12.29 20.94
C GLY A 140 -4.60 -11.00 20.69
N LYS A 141 -3.93 -9.91 20.27
CA LYS A 141 -4.55 -8.70 19.75
C LYS A 141 -4.82 -8.82 18.26
N ASP A 142 -5.66 -7.94 17.73
CA ASP A 142 -5.73 -7.72 16.29
C ASP A 142 -4.59 -6.80 15.86
N ILE A 143 -3.96 -7.13 14.73
CA ILE A 143 -2.83 -6.37 14.17
C ILE A 143 -3.25 -5.87 12.80
N ILE A 144 -3.28 -4.55 12.65
CA ILE A 144 -3.73 -3.88 11.46
C ILE A 144 -2.54 -3.19 10.79
N ALA A 145 -2.41 -3.36 9.48
CA ALA A 145 -1.50 -2.54 8.67
C ALA A 145 -2.25 -1.34 8.14
N HIS A 146 -1.68 -0.16 8.32
CA HIS A 146 -2.15 1.10 7.79
C HIS A 146 -1.15 1.60 6.74
N PHE A 147 -1.63 1.80 5.52
CA PHE A 147 -0.91 2.46 4.43
C PHE A 147 -1.60 3.79 4.17
N GLY A 148 -0.99 4.90 4.55
CA GLY A 148 -1.62 6.22 4.57
C GLY A 148 -1.94 6.79 3.18
N SER A 149 -1.23 6.36 2.15
CA SER A 149 -1.51 6.66 0.73
C SER A 149 -0.56 5.87 -0.14
N VAL A 150 -1.08 5.11 -1.08
CA VAL A 150 -0.30 4.36 -2.09
C VAL A 150 -0.89 4.60 -3.47
N SER A 151 -0.14 5.23 -4.34
CA SER A 151 -0.59 5.61 -5.68
C SER A 151 -0.02 4.67 -6.74
N SER A 152 -0.84 4.02 -7.54
CA SER A 152 -2.30 4.10 -7.70
C SER A 152 -3.06 3.02 -6.94
N ASN A 153 -2.40 1.90 -6.63
CA ASN A 153 -2.98 0.74 -5.95
C ASN A 153 -1.94 0.03 -5.10
N ILE A 154 -2.37 -0.91 -4.29
CA ILE A 154 -1.50 -1.80 -3.53
C ILE A 154 -2.00 -3.25 -3.57
N TYR A 155 -1.11 -4.18 -3.94
CA TYR A 155 -1.23 -5.60 -3.65
C TYR A 155 -0.36 -5.94 -2.45
N LEU A 156 -0.90 -6.64 -1.47
CA LEU A 156 -0.20 -6.92 -0.20
C LEU A 156 -0.08 -8.43 0.03
N TRP A 157 1.12 -8.86 0.44
CA TRP A 157 1.42 -10.23 0.88
C TRP A 157 2.15 -10.21 2.23
N VAL A 158 1.85 -11.18 3.06
CA VAL A 158 2.56 -11.41 4.32
C VAL A 158 2.94 -12.88 4.44
N ASN A 159 4.20 -13.14 4.73
CA ASN A 159 4.74 -14.50 4.89
C ASN A 159 4.41 -15.42 3.70
N GLY A 160 4.45 -14.90 2.48
CA GLY A 160 4.19 -15.64 1.25
C GLY A 160 2.72 -15.85 0.92
N LYS A 161 1.80 -15.29 1.70
CA LYS A 161 0.35 -15.39 1.48
C LYS A 161 -0.21 -14.05 1.02
N PHE A 162 -1.07 -14.08 0.01
CA PHE A 162 -1.82 -12.92 -0.40
C PHE A 162 -2.76 -12.46 0.73
N VAL A 163 -2.72 -11.17 1.02
CA VAL A 163 -3.56 -10.53 2.03
C VAL A 163 -4.73 -9.82 1.37
N GLY A 164 -4.43 -8.92 0.41
CA GLY A 164 -5.47 -8.14 -0.20
C GLY A 164 -4.97 -7.13 -1.24
N TYR A 165 -5.93 -6.36 -1.74
CA TYR A 165 -5.77 -5.35 -2.78
C TYR A 165 -6.54 -4.09 -2.39
N SER A 166 -6.06 -2.92 -2.80
CA SER A 166 -6.78 -1.65 -2.68
C SER A 166 -6.36 -0.69 -3.77
N GLU A 167 -7.31 0.03 -4.30
CA GLU A 167 -7.17 1.26 -5.08
C GLU A 167 -7.48 2.47 -4.20
N ASP A 168 -7.54 3.66 -4.81
CA ASP A 168 -7.79 4.93 -4.15
C ASP A 168 -6.51 5.57 -3.60
N SER A 169 -5.75 6.16 -4.51
CA SER A 169 -4.37 6.65 -4.29
C SER A 169 -4.19 7.60 -3.10
N LYS A 170 -5.22 8.36 -2.75
CA LYS A 170 -5.09 9.47 -1.78
C LYS A 170 -5.64 9.15 -0.40
N LEU A 171 -6.42 8.08 -0.29
CA LEU A 171 -6.95 7.59 0.99
C LEU A 171 -6.11 6.49 1.57
N GLU A 172 -6.28 6.24 2.85
CA GLU A 172 -5.64 5.16 3.56
C GLU A 172 -6.24 3.80 3.20
N ALA A 173 -5.38 2.79 3.15
CA ALA A 173 -5.78 1.40 3.02
C ALA A 173 -5.36 0.63 4.27
N GLU A 174 -6.31 -0.02 4.93
CA GLU A 174 -6.05 -0.85 6.09
C GLU A 174 -6.34 -2.33 5.83
N PHE A 175 -5.48 -3.19 6.39
CA PHE A 175 -5.59 -4.64 6.26
C PHE A 175 -5.38 -5.32 7.61
N ASN A 176 -6.28 -6.23 7.97
CA ASN A 176 -6.11 -7.03 9.17
C ASN A 176 -5.10 -8.17 8.93
N LEU A 177 -3.94 -8.04 9.53
CA LEU A 177 -2.82 -8.98 9.38
C LEU A 177 -2.74 -10.04 10.51
N THR A 178 -3.69 -10.07 11.41
CA THR A 178 -3.66 -10.92 12.62
C THR A 178 -3.38 -12.39 12.33
N SER A 179 -4.01 -12.95 11.29
CA SER A 179 -3.85 -14.36 10.91
C SER A 179 -2.59 -14.64 10.08
N TYR A 180 -1.92 -13.61 9.60
CA TYR A 180 -0.74 -13.72 8.72
C TYR A 180 0.57 -13.52 9.49
N LEU A 181 0.56 -12.71 10.55
CA LEU A 181 1.75 -12.35 11.32
C LEU A 181 2.01 -13.32 12.48
N LYS A 182 3.27 -13.43 12.83
CA LYS A 182 3.77 -14.22 13.97
C LYS A 182 4.46 -13.27 14.96
N PRO A 183 3.76 -12.76 15.98
CA PRO A 183 4.36 -11.88 16.98
C PRO A 183 5.57 -12.51 17.67
N GLY A 184 6.62 -11.72 17.88
CA GLY A 184 7.91 -12.17 18.43
C GLY A 184 8.82 -12.92 17.45
N GLN A 185 8.41 -13.08 16.19
CA GLN A 185 9.19 -13.76 15.16
C GLN A 185 9.42 -12.84 13.95
N LYS A 186 10.34 -13.24 13.08
CA LYS A 186 10.51 -12.61 11.78
C LYS A 186 9.28 -12.84 10.91
N ASN A 187 8.85 -11.80 10.23
CA ASN A 187 7.77 -11.82 9.26
C ASN A 187 8.24 -11.08 8.01
N LEU A 188 7.89 -11.60 6.85
CA LEU A 188 8.10 -10.96 5.57
C LEU A 188 6.83 -10.18 5.21
N ILE A 189 6.95 -8.88 4.95
CA ILE A 189 5.93 -8.10 4.26
C ILE A 189 6.44 -7.83 2.86
N ALA A 190 5.58 -8.02 1.88
CA ALA A 190 5.84 -7.70 0.49
C ALA A 190 4.62 -7.01 -0.10
N PHE A 191 4.83 -5.98 -0.92
CA PHE A 191 3.74 -5.34 -1.64
C PHE A 191 4.18 -4.86 -3.02
N GLN A 192 3.19 -4.68 -3.90
CA GLN A 192 3.41 -4.24 -5.27
C GLN A 192 2.46 -3.10 -5.59
N VAL A 193 2.97 -2.09 -6.26
CA VAL A 193 2.28 -0.86 -6.64
C VAL A 193 2.38 -0.69 -8.14
N PHE A 194 1.28 -0.38 -8.80
CA PHE A 194 1.25 -0.05 -10.23
C PHE A 194 1.12 1.46 -10.38
N ARG A 195 1.73 1.98 -11.43
CA ARG A 195 1.57 3.38 -11.80
C ARG A 195 0.11 3.71 -12.10
N TRP A 196 -0.58 2.83 -12.84
CA TRP A 196 -1.98 3.01 -13.23
C TRP A 196 -2.79 1.76 -12.93
N CYS A 197 -4.03 1.97 -12.53
CA CYS A 197 -5.09 0.98 -12.45
C CYS A 197 -6.36 1.58 -13.08
N ASP A 198 -7.41 0.81 -13.22
CA ASP A 198 -8.69 1.30 -13.76
C ASP A 198 -9.26 2.45 -12.92
N GLY A 199 -9.05 2.45 -11.59
CA GLY A 199 -9.38 3.60 -10.71
C GLY A 199 -8.70 4.90 -11.10
N SER A 200 -7.59 4.85 -11.84
CA SER A 200 -6.91 6.07 -12.33
C SER A 200 -7.79 6.92 -13.26
N TYR A 201 -8.80 6.32 -13.89
CA TYR A 201 -9.79 7.08 -14.66
C TYR A 201 -10.64 8.03 -13.81
N LEU A 202 -10.75 7.78 -12.51
CA LEU A 202 -11.49 8.59 -11.55
C LEU A 202 -10.60 9.60 -10.82
N GLU A 203 -9.29 9.58 -11.06
CA GLU A 203 -8.28 10.36 -10.35
C GLU A 203 -7.58 11.40 -11.25
N ASP A 204 -8.31 11.94 -12.25
CA ASP A 204 -7.76 12.89 -13.22
C ASP A 204 -7.91 14.35 -12.75
N GLN A 205 -7.40 14.66 -11.55
CA GLN A 205 -7.32 16.04 -11.06
C GLN A 205 -6.15 16.78 -11.72
N ASP A 206 -6.22 18.09 -11.78
CA ASP A 206 -5.12 18.98 -12.18
C ASP A 206 -4.03 18.95 -11.11
N PHE A 207 -3.10 17.99 -11.24
CA PHE A 207 -2.21 17.58 -10.18
C PHE A 207 -0.92 16.96 -10.73
N PHE A 208 0.18 17.04 -9.97
CA PHE A 208 1.39 16.27 -10.25
C PHE A 208 1.13 14.76 -10.18
N ARG A 209 1.68 14.02 -11.14
CA ARG A 209 1.57 12.58 -11.23
C ARG A 209 2.79 11.94 -10.58
N TYR A 210 2.66 11.61 -9.31
CA TYR A 210 3.67 10.91 -8.52
C TYR A 210 3.13 9.59 -8.03
N HIS A 211 3.98 8.56 -8.04
CA HIS A 211 3.60 7.18 -7.74
C HIS A 211 4.52 6.57 -6.66
N GLY A 212 4.00 5.59 -5.97
CA GLY A 212 4.67 4.96 -4.85
C GLY A 212 3.92 5.17 -3.53
N VAL A 213 4.65 5.27 -2.42
CA VAL A 213 4.08 5.41 -1.08
C VAL A 213 4.20 6.86 -0.62
N ALA A 214 3.07 7.57 -0.53
CA ALA A 214 3.08 9.02 -0.30
C ALA A 214 3.03 9.44 1.16
N ARG A 215 2.53 8.58 2.06
CA ARG A 215 2.36 8.89 3.47
C ARG A 215 2.85 7.74 4.35
N ASP A 216 2.88 8.01 5.67
CA ASP A 216 3.31 7.05 6.67
C ASP A 216 2.60 5.71 6.56
N CYS A 217 3.40 4.65 6.80
CA CYS A 217 2.91 3.29 6.90
C CYS A 217 3.30 2.74 8.26
N TYR A 218 2.37 2.03 8.89
CA TYR A 218 2.62 1.46 10.21
C TYR A 218 1.73 0.23 10.48
N LEU A 219 2.14 -0.56 11.44
CA LEU A 219 1.27 -1.53 12.09
C LEU A 219 0.76 -0.93 13.41
N TYR A 220 -0.46 -1.27 13.75
CA TYR A 220 -0.96 -1.00 15.09
C TYR A 220 -1.73 -2.20 15.66
N SER A 221 -1.65 -2.37 16.97
CA SER A 221 -2.36 -3.43 17.65
C SER A 221 -3.60 -2.90 18.36
N ARG A 222 -4.68 -3.68 18.35
CA ARG A 222 -5.94 -3.35 19.01
C ARG A 222 -6.51 -4.54 19.78
N ASN A 223 -7.13 -4.26 20.91
CA ASN A 223 -7.90 -5.28 21.60
C ASN A 223 -9.08 -5.74 20.74
N LYS A 224 -9.48 -7.00 20.89
CA LYS A 224 -10.62 -7.55 20.15
C LYS A 224 -11.95 -6.87 20.48
N LYS A 225 -12.10 -6.40 21.73
CA LYS A 225 -13.22 -5.56 22.14
C LYS A 225 -12.76 -4.12 22.13
N ARG A 226 -13.30 -3.33 21.21
CA ARG A 226 -12.86 -1.94 20.96
C ARG A 226 -14.00 -1.11 20.38
N ILE A 227 -13.82 0.20 20.35
CA ILE A 227 -14.58 1.11 19.50
C ILE A 227 -13.99 1.00 18.09
N GLU A 228 -14.81 0.66 17.11
CA GLU A 228 -14.35 0.48 15.73
C GLU A 228 -14.41 1.78 14.94
N ASP A 229 -15.44 2.59 15.18
CA ASP A 229 -15.62 3.86 14.50
C ASP A 229 -16.26 4.89 15.43
N LEU A 230 -16.07 6.17 15.14
CA LEU A 230 -16.61 7.32 15.86
C LEU A 230 -17.30 8.26 14.87
N ARG A 231 -18.55 8.59 15.17
CA ARG A 231 -19.26 9.66 14.45
C ARG A 231 -19.60 10.77 15.42
N VAL A 232 -19.03 11.96 15.16
CA VAL A 232 -19.31 13.18 15.94
C VAL A 232 -20.27 14.04 15.13
N THR A 233 -21.42 14.38 15.71
CA THR A 233 -22.39 15.30 15.13
C THR A 233 -22.45 16.51 16.08
N PRO A 234 -21.93 17.68 15.71
CA PRO A 234 -22.05 18.89 16.50
C PRO A 234 -23.48 19.40 16.46
N ASP A 235 -23.92 20.00 17.56
CA ASP A 235 -25.20 20.70 17.67
C ASP A 235 -25.17 22.06 16.99
#